data_6d321254c3f83ead57ee60e84be868f3
#
_entry.id   6d321254c3f83ead57ee60e84be868f3
#
_cell.length_a   1.000
_cell.length_b   1.000
_cell.length_c   1.000
_cell.angle_alpha   90.00
_cell.angle_beta   90.00
_cell.angle_gamma   90.00
#
_symmetry.space_group_name_H-M   'P 1'
#
loop_
_entity.id
_entity.type
_entity.pdbx_description
1 polymer ?
#
loop_
_entity_poly.entity_id
_entity_poly.type
_entity_poly.pdbx_seq_one_letter_code
_entity_poly.pdbx_strand_id
1 'polypeptide(L)'
;MYRQDVLERIVFEMKKNNIDLSSFDESDVNFAALARACGCDYRTVKAAIRKAKSPDAGMASKREPAPSKLDPFKDTVLEKMEIPCTAMAIYKFIAKRGYVGSYTTVRRYVAEVRGLRRRTATMRFETLPGRQAQVDWKESMTLRRRSGEALTFNVFLMVLGYSRAKYCELTLDRSQETLLRCMCNAFRYFGGCPAEILFDNMRTVAAAPRGHFGPGVINEVFSAFAKDCGFEPLLCESFHPYTKGKVEVAAKLMERLRPYDGEFSSPGDLASTVSALRDDLNAEPCQATGRPPAELLAKEKDHLHQREWEEVLMYFCDRPRVRKVSRDSCVSFEGVKYSVPPKYVGREVTVKAADGCLYVFYNSAMVRCHELLPLARAVFAREDYEAAMRSKAFRGSPDDVIEGIAKSNLAAYDEIGRM
;
A
#
# COMPACT_ATOMS: atom_id res chain seq x y z
N MET A 1 11.10 -30.45 -17.59
CA MET A 1 10.12 -31.37 -17.02
C MET A 1 9.41 -32.25 -18.07
N TYR A 2 9.21 -31.81 -19.30
CA TYR A 2 8.49 -32.56 -20.37
C TYR A 2 9.21 -33.74 -21.04
N ARG A 3 10.53 -33.90 -20.86
CA ARG A 3 11.29 -34.92 -21.58
C ARG A 3 11.43 -36.27 -20.85
N GLN A 4 11.28 -36.32 -19.54
CA GLN A 4 11.44 -37.54 -18.75
C GLN A 4 10.15 -38.34 -18.73
N ASP A 5 9.00 -37.72 -18.61
CA ASP A 5 7.66 -38.36 -18.68
C ASP A 5 7.40 -39.01 -20.02
N VAL A 6 7.89 -38.44 -21.12
CA VAL A 6 7.73 -39.00 -22.48
C VAL A 6 8.59 -40.26 -22.68
N LEU A 7 9.79 -40.28 -22.14
CA LEU A 7 10.67 -41.47 -22.18
C LEU A 7 10.08 -42.64 -21.39
N GLU A 8 9.58 -42.36 -20.17
CA GLU A 8 8.95 -43.40 -19.34
C GLU A 8 7.69 -43.97 -19.99
N ARG A 9 6.87 -43.15 -20.63
CA ARG A 9 5.70 -43.61 -21.42
C ARG A 9 6.11 -44.46 -22.61
N ILE A 10 7.13 -44.07 -23.34
CA ILE A 10 7.63 -44.85 -24.49
C ILE A 10 8.14 -46.21 -24.04
N VAL A 11 8.91 -46.29 -22.96
CA VAL A 11 9.41 -47.53 -22.35
C VAL A 11 8.25 -48.42 -21.88
N PHE A 12 7.26 -47.83 -21.26
CA PHE A 12 6.05 -48.58 -20.81
C PHE A 12 5.26 -49.17 -21.96
N GLU A 13 4.98 -48.40 -23.04
CA GLU A 13 4.24 -48.90 -24.21
C GLU A 13 5.04 -49.94 -25.02
N MET A 14 6.39 -49.82 -25.05
CA MET A 14 7.23 -50.85 -25.65
C MET A 14 7.17 -52.18 -24.87
N LYS A 15 7.26 -52.12 -23.55
CA LYS A 15 7.12 -53.33 -22.68
C LYS A 15 5.73 -53.98 -22.83
N LYS A 16 4.67 -53.21 -22.93
CA LYS A 16 3.30 -53.67 -23.14
C LYS A 16 3.14 -54.43 -24.47
N ASN A 17 3.93 -54.06 -25.48
CA ASN A 17 3.94 -54.69 -26.78
C ASN A 17 5.02 -55.78 -26.94
N ASN A 18 5.58 -56.29 -25.83
CA ASN A 18 6.63 -57.29 -25.79
C ASN A 18 7.90 -56.91 -26.61
N ILE A 19 8.22 -55.63 -26.72
CA ILE A 19 9.41 -55.17 -27.47
C ILE A 19 10.51 -54.92 -26.43
N ASP A 20 11.58 -55.72 -26.47
CA ASP A 20 12.74 -55.55 -25.59
C ASP A 20 13.66 -54.46 -26.16
N LEU A 21 13.91 -53.42 -25.36
CA LEU A 21 14.75 -52.27 -25.69
C LEU A 21 16.20 -52.62 -26.02
N SER A 22 16.69 -53.79 -25.56
CA SER A 22 18.05 -54.21 -25.74
C SER A 22 18.30 -55.02 -27.06
N SER A 23 17.26 -55.61 -27.62
CA SER A 23 17.40 -56.62 -28.67
C SER A 23 16.54 -56.46 -29.92
N PHE A 24 15.70 -55.39 -30.03
CA PHE A 24 14.80 -55.21 -31.19
C PHE A 24 15.48 -54.62 -32.42
N ASP A 25 15.01 -54.94 -33.61
CA ASP A 25 15.34 -54.25 -34.83
C ASP A 25 14.44 -53.02 -35.05
N GLU A 26 15.00 -51.92 -35.59
CA GLU A 26 14.21 -50.73 -35.91
C GLU A 26 13.09 -51.01 -36.93
N SER A 27 13.24 -52.06 -37.78
CA SER A 27 12.24 -52.49 -38.73
C SER A 27 11.00 -53.14 -38.12
N ASP A 28 11.10 -53.69 -36.90
CA ASP A 28 10.04 -54.38 -36.20
C ASP A 28 9.16 -53.44 -35.37
N VAL A 29 9.54 -52.18 -35.24
CA VAL A 29 8.82 -51.21 -34.41
C VAL A 29 7.98 -50.27 -35.26
N ASN A 30 6.69 -50.30 -35.05
CA ASN A 30 5.79 -49.31 -35.65
C ASN A 30 5.81 -47.99 -34.86
N PHE A 31 6.80 -47.14 -35.20
CA PHE A 31 7.01 -45.84 -34.56
C PHE A 31 5.79 -44.91 -34.66
N ALA A 32 4.97 -45.04 -35.71
CA ALA A 32 3.78 -44.20 -35.88
C ALA A 32 2.66 -44.64 -34.92
N ALA A 33 2.54 -45.93 -34.62
CA ALA A 33 1.59 -46.46 -33.63
C ALA A 33 2.02 -46.03 -32.20
N LEU A 34 3.33 -46.15 -31.91
CA LEU A 34 3.91 -45.70 -30.63
C LEU A 34 3.75 -44.20 -30.39
N ALA A 35 3.96 -43.38 -31.40
CA ALA A 35 3.78 -41.97 -31.34
C ALA A 35 2.35 -41.57 -31.00
N ARG A 36 1.37 -42.23 -31.60
CA ARG A 36 -0.05 -42.05 -31.28
C ARG A 36 -0.40 -42.49 -29.86
N ALA A 37 0.10 -43.63 -29.41
CA ALA A 37 -0.13 -44.12 -28.05
C ALA A 37 0.50 -43.22 -26.98
N CYS A 38 1.66 -42.63 -27.23
CA CYS A 38 2.36 -41.73 -26.33
C CYS A 38 1.93 -40.27 -26.46
N GLY A 39 1.09 -39.90 -27.42
CA GLY A 39 0.66 -38.53 -27.68
C GLY A 39 1.81 -37.56 -28.06
N CYS A 40 2.82 -38.04 -28.79
CA CYS A 40 3.98 -37.29 -29.19
C CYS A 40 4.33 -37.46 -30.67
N ASP A 41 5.23 -36.60 -31.22
CA ASP A 41 5.66 -36.66 -32.60
C ASP A 41 6.52 -37.90 -32.86
N TYR A 42 6.35 -38.52 -34.05
CA TYR A 42 7.11 -39.66 -34.52
C TYR A 42 8.63 -39.50 -34.40
N ARG A 43 9.15 -38.30 -34.69
CA ARG A 43 10.58 -38.00 -34.60
C ARG A 43 11.07 -38.05 -33.15
N THR A 44 10.21 -37.64 -32.20
CA THR A 44 10.51 -37.66 -30.76
C THR A 44 10.65 -39.12 -30.27
N VAL A 45 9.74 -40.02 -30.70
CA VAL A 45 9.80 -41.46 -30.36
C VAL A 45 11.09 -42.06 -30.93
N LYS A 46 11.39 -41.84 -32.24
CA LYS A 46 12.56 -42.38 -32.91
C LYS A 46 13.85 -41.89 -32.26
N ALA A 47 13.94 -40.61 -31.89
CA ALA A 47 15.10 -40.04 -31.21
C ALA A 47 15.29 -40.61 -29.80
N ALA A 48 14.18 -40.82 -29.06
CA ALA A 48 14.19 -41.40 -27.70
C ALA A 48 14.69 -42.85 -27.71
N ILE A 49 14.20 -43.66 -28.63
CA ILE A 49 14.58 -45.07 -28.79
C ILE A 49 16.06 -45.21 -29.21
N ARG A 50 16.51 -44.41 -30.16
CA ARG A 50 17.92 -44.37 -30.54
C ARG A 50 18.83 -44.00 -29.38
N LYS A 51 18.38 -43.05 -28.59
CA LYS A 51 19.12 -42.61 -27.37
C LYS A 51 19.15 -43.73 -26.29
N ALA A 52 18.11 -44.51 -26.16
CA ALA A 52 18.05 -45.63 -25.23
C ALA A 52 18.92 -46.85 -25.67
N LYS A 53 19.14 -47.03 -26.97
CA LYS A 53 20.00 -48.09 -27.52
C LYS A 53 21.50 -47.85 -27.37
N SER A 54 21.93 -46.60 -27.15
CA SER A 54 23.35 -46.28 -26.99
C SER A 54 23.76 -46.33 -25.53
N PRO A 55 24.55 -47.36 -25.10
CA PRO A 55 24.97 -47.47 -23.66
C PRO A 55 25.73 -46.24 -23.14
N ASP A 56 26.41 -45.54 -24.04
CA ASP A 56 27.20 -44.33 -23.72
C ASP A 56 26.40 -43.00 -23.77
N ALA A 57 25.11 -43.04 -24.13
CA ALA A 57 24.31 -41.81 -24.21
C ALA A 57 23.85 -41.28 -22.85
N GLY A 58 24.11 -42.03 -21.78
CA GLY A 58 23.80 -41.61 -20.40
C GLY A 58 24.80 -40.59 -19.82
N MET A 59 26.00 -40.53 -20.39
CA MET A 59 27.04 -39.58 -20.03
C MET A 59 27.34 -38.63 -21.21
N ALA A 60 26.35 -37.98 -21.77
CA ALA A 60 26.62 -36.71 -22.40
C ALA A 60 27.18 -35.82 -21.29
N SER A 61 28.54 -35.71 -21.22
CA SER A 61 29.23 -34.81 -20.33
C SER A 61 28.53 -33.46 -20.46
N LYS A 62 27.95 -32.97 -19.36
CA LYS A 62 27.59 -31.55 -19.33
C LYS A 62 28.85 -30.83 -19.67
N ARG A 63 28.98 -30.38 -20.94
CA ARG A 63 30.05 -29.44 -21.30
C ARG A 63 30.03 -28.39 -20.21
N GLU A 64 31.13 -28.23 -19.49
CA GLU A 64 31.27 -27.15 -18.55
C GLU A 64 30.90 -25.87 -19.30
N PRO A 65 29.98 -25.08 -18.80
CA PRO A 65 29.55 -23.86 -19.48
C PRO A 65 30.79 -23.01 -19.68
N ALA A 66 31.04 -22.61 -20.91
CA ALA A 66 32.19 -21.76 -21.25
C ALA A 66 32.19 -20.54 -20.29
N PRO A 67 33.36 -20.09 -19.80
CA PRO A 67 33.45 -19.01 -18.83
C PRO A 67 32.75 -17.76 -19.38
N SER A 68 31.85 -17.23 -18.58
CA SER A 68 31.07 -16.04 -18.94
C SER A 68 31.92 -14.79 -18.72
N LYS A 69 31.81 -13.81 -19.64
CA LYS A 69 32.39 -12.47 -19.43
C LYS A 69 31.93 -11.80 -18.12
N LEU A 70 30.85 -12.29 -17.53
CA LEU A 70 30.31 -11.79 -16.27
C LEU A 70 30.99 -12.43 -15.05
N ASP A 71 31.64 -13.60 -15.20
CA ASP A 71 32.18 -14.35 -14.04
C ASP A 71 33.12 -13.52 -13.15
N PRO A 72 34.06 -12.73 -13.68
CA PRO A 72 34.93 -11.89 -12.87
C PRO A 72 34.20 -10.78 -12.10
N PHE A 73 32.96 -10.47 -12.50
CA PHE A 73 32.16 -9.39 -11.90
C PHE A 73 31.01 -9.88 -11.03
N LYS A 74 30.81 -11.21 -10.91
CA LYS A 74 29.69 -11.79 -10.15
C LYS A 74 29.67 -11.33 -8.69
N ASP A 75 30.80 -11.33 -8.02
CA ASP A 75 30.90 -10.91 -6.62
C ASP A 75 30.53 -9.42 -6.48
N THR A 76 31.02 -8.58 -7.37
CA THR A 76 30.65 -7.16 -7.43
C THR A 76 29.15 -6.98 -7.70
N VAL A 77 28.56 -7.78 -8.59
CA VAL A 77 27.12 -7.75 -8.86
C VAL A 77 26.34 -8.15 -7.60
N LEU A 78 26.75 -9.22 -6.91
CA LEU A 78 26.12 -9.66 -5.68
C LEU A 78 26.20 -8.60 -4.59
N GLU A 79 27.38 -8.00 -4.37
CA GLU A 79 27.57 -6.89 -3.44
C GLU A 79 26.62 -5.71 -3.74
N LYS A 80 26.53 -5.31 -5.00
CA LYS A 80 25.63 -4.19 -5.40
C LYS A 80 24.15 -4.58 -5.42
N MET A 81 23.81 -5.86 -5.34
CA MET A 81 22.44 -6.32 -5.15
C MET A 81 21.98 -6.25 -3.70
N GLU A 82 22.88 -6.11 -2.73
CA GLU A 82 22.54 -5.80 -1.32
C GLU A 82 22.01 -4.38 -1.16
N ILE A 83 22.39 -3.50 -2.08
CA ILE A 83 21.88 -2.12 -2.14
C ILE A 83 20.69 -2.11 -3.12
N PRO A 84 19.66 -1.27 -2.92
CA PRO A 84 18.54 -1.13 -3.86
C PRO A 84 18.98 -0.53 -5.19
N CYS A 85 19.60 -1.36 -6.01
CA CYS A 85 20.05 -0.99 -7.35
C CYS A 85 19.25 -1.70 -8.43
N THR A 86 18.99 -0.99 -9.53
CA THR A 86 18.43 -1.62 -10.73
C THR A 86 19.51 -2.42 -11.47
N ALA A 87 19.12 -3.48 -12.20
CA ALA A 87 20.07 -4.23 -13.03
C ALA A 87 20.81 -3.33 -14.05
N MET A 88 20.18 -2.24 -14.51
CA MET A 88 20.80 -1.25 -15.39
C MET A 88 21.88 -0.44 -14.69
N ALA A 89 21.64 -0.03 -13.43
CA ALA A 89 22.64 0.69 -12.64
C ALA A 89 23.87 -0.19 -12.38
N ILE A 90 23.65 -1.46 -12.01
CA ILE A 90 24.71 -2.44 -11.81
C ILE A 90 25.50 -2.64 -13.11
N TYR A 91 24.81 -2.83 -14.24
CA TYR A 91 25.46 -2.95 -15.55
C TYR A 91 26.35 -1.75 -15.87
N LYS A 92 25.84 -0.52 -15.75
CA LYS A 92 26.62 0.71 -16.00
C LYS A 92 27.81 0.83 -15.05
N PHE A 93 27.66 0.38 -13.81
CA PHE A 93 28.74 0.41 -12.81
C PHE A 93 29.89 -0.55 -13.17
N ILE A 94 29.58 -1.82 -13.52
CA ILE A 94 30.61 -2.79 -13.91
C ILE A 94 31.19 -2.51 -15.29
N ALA A 95 30.40 -1.92 -16.22
CA ALA A 95 30.92 -1.49 -17.53
C ALA A 95 32.03 -0.44 -17.40
N LYS A 96 31.92 0.52 -16.48
CA LYS A 96 32.99 1.48 -16.17
C LYS A 96 34.24 0.83 -15.56
N ARG A 97 34.14 -0.43 -15.10
CA ARG A 97 35.21 -1.24 -14.50
C ARG A 97 35.74 -2.33 -15.44
N GLY A 98 35.43 -2.22 -16.73
CA GLY A 98 35.98 -3.11 -17.77
C GLY A 98 35.09 -4.26 -18.20
N TYR A 99 33.81 -4.32 -17.78
CA TYR A 99 32.88 -5.32 -18.29
C TYR A 99 32.47 -5.01 -19.73
N VAL A 100 32.77 -5.93 -20.65
CA VAL A 100 32.53 -5.80 -22.10
C VAL A 100 31.36 -6.70 -22.57
N GLY A 101 30.54 -7.15 -21.70
CA GLY A 101 29.38 -8.01 -22.00
C GLY A 101 28.09 -7.22 -22.20
N SER A 102 27.00 -7.93 -22.58
CA SER A 102 25.70 -7.31 -22.81
C SER A 102 24.92 -7.05 -21.50
N TYR A 103 24.08 -6.02 -21.51
CA TYR A 103 23.11 -5.76 -20.45
C TYR A 103 22.18 -6.96 -20.20
N THR A 104 21.77 -7.66 -21.25
CA THR A 104 20.89 -8.83 -21.16
C THR A 104 21.47 -9.93 -20.26
N THR A 105 22.79 -10.15 -20.31
CA THR A 105 23.50 -11.12 -19.47
C THR A 105 23.42 -10.71 -17.99
N VAL A 106 23.69 -9.45 -17.68
CA VAL A 106 23.60 -8.92 -16.31
C VAL A 106 22.18 -8.98 -15.80
N ARG A 107 21.20 -8.56 -16.60
CA ARG A 107 19.76 -8.60 -16.24
C ARG A 107 19.30 -10.02 -15.93
N ARG A 108 19.69 -11.00 -16.75
CA ARG A 108 19.35 -12.42 -16.54
C ARG A 108 19.96 -12.94 -15.25
N TYR A 109 21.22 -12.69 -14.99
CA TYR A 109 21.90 -13.10 -13.76
C TYR A 109 21.26 -12.45 -12.50
N VAL A 110 21.01 -11.15 -12.52
CA VAL A 110 20.33 -10.44 -11.44
C VAL A 110 18.92 -11.01 -11.21
N ALA A 111 18.17 -11.34 -12.27
CA ALA A 111 16.86 -11.96 -12.17
C ALA A 111 16.91 -13.38 -11.59
N GLU A 112 17.89 -14.17 -11.98
CA GLU A 112 18.14 -15.52 -11.47
C GLU A 112 18.46 -15.50 -9.97
N VAL A 113 19.41 -14.66 -9.54
CA VAL A 113 19.79 -14.50 -8.14
C VAL A 113 18.61 -13.99 -7.30
N ARG A 114 17.84 -13.02 -7.80
CA ARG A 114 16.59 -12.55 -7.13
C ARG A 114 15.54 -13.66 -7.06
N GLY A 115 15.42 -14.49 -8.09
CA GLY A 115 14.53 -15.65 -8.13
C GLY A 115 14.93 -16.73 -7.11
N LEU A 116 16.23 -16.99 -6.95
CA LEU A 116 16.76 -17.90 -5.93
C LEU A 116 16.51 -17.36 -4.52
N ARG A 117 16.73 -16.07 -4.28
CA ARG A 117 16.42 -15.41 -2.99
C ARG A 117 14.91 -15.44 -2.66
N ARG A 118 14.03 -15.33 -3.66
CA ARG A 118 12.57 -15.48 -3.48
C ARG A 118 12.13 -16.89 -3.06
N ARG A 119 12.95 -17.90 -3.28
CA ARG A 119 12.70 -19.29 -2.86
C ARG A 119 13.19 -19.60 -1.44
N THR A 120 13.83 -18.65 -0.76
CA THR A 120 14.11 -18.79 0.67
C THR A 120 12.77 -18.79 1.39
N ALA A 121 12.52 -19.85 2.15
CA ALA A 121 11.28 -19.99 2.91
C ALA A 121 11.09 -18.77 3.79
N THR A 122 10.07 -17.97 3.52
CA THR A 122 9.69 -16.84 4.36
C THR A 122 9.01 -17.44 5.58
N MET A 123 9.70 -17.51 6.71
CA MET A 123 9.06 -17.87 7.97
C MET A 123 8.04 -16.78 8.31
N ARG A 124 6.76 -17.13 8.28
CA ARG A 124 5.70 -16.26 8.77
C ARG A 124 5.75 -16.28 10.28
N PHE A 125 6.16 -15.18 10.87
CA PHE A 125 6.08 -15.02 12.32
C PHE A 125 4.63 -14.72 12.70
N GLU A 126 4.02 -15.64 13.45
CA GLU A 126 2.75 -15.35 14.12
C GLU A 126 3.07 -14.51 15.36
N THR A 127 2.32 -13.41 15.52
CA THR A 127 2.46 -12.53 16.69
C THR A 127 1.51 -12.98 17.79
N LEU A 128 1.95 -12.85 19.02
CA LEU A 128 1.09 -13.07 20.20
C LEU A 128 -0.05 -12.06 20.24
N PRO A 129 -1.20 -12.39 20.89
CA PRO A 129 -2.28 -11.46 21.09
C PRO A 129 -1.81 -10.14 21.72
N GLY A 130 -2.31 -9.02 21.24
CA GLY A 130 -1.98 -7.69 21.74
C GLY A 130 -0.53 -7.22 21.49
N ARG A 131 0.32 -8.05 20.85
CA ARG A 131 1.74 -7.71 20.70
C ARG A 131 1.99 -6.64 19.66
N GLN A 132 1.47 -6.79 18.44
CA GLN A 132 1.86 -5.93 17.32
C GLN A 132 0.71 -5.60 16.39
N ALA A 133 0.72 -4.36 15.87
CA ALA A 133 -0.06 -3.96 14.71
C ALA A 133 0.83 -3.40 13.60
N GLN A 134 0.27 -3.26 12.40
CA GLN A 134 0.90 -2.64 11.23
C GLN A 134 0.01 -1.53 10.71
N VAL A 135 0.60 -0.36 10.40
CA VAL A 135 -0.09 0.80 9.86
C VAL A 135 0.41 1.12 8.47
N ASP A 136 -0.51 1.47 7.58
CA ASP A 136 -0.24 1.90 6.21
C ASP A 136 -1.34 2.82 5.68
N TRP A 137 -1.07 3.41 4.51
CA TRP A 137 -2.03 4.17 3.73
C TRP A 137 -2.28 3.53 2.37
N LYS A 138 -3.53 3.41 1.99
CA LYS A 138 -3.86 3.30 0.57
C LYS A 138 -4.03 4.72 0.03
N GLU A 139 -3.01 5.18 -0.67
CA GLU A 139 -2.90 6.57 -1.08
C GLU A 139 -3.60 6.85 -2.41
N SER A 140 -4.11 8.08 -2.54
CA SER A 140 -4.54 8.69 -3.80
C SER A 140 -5.51 7.84 -4.61
N MET A 141 -6.46 7.18 -3.96
CA MET A 141 -7.56 6.54 -4.66
C MET A 141 -8.47 7.60 -5.25
N THR A 142 -8.88 7.41 -6.50
CA THR A 142 -9.80 8.31 -7.17
C THR A 142 -11.01 7.52 -7.64
N LEU A 143 -12.20 7.95 -7.25
CA LEU A 143 -13.50 7.46 -7.68
C LEU A 143 -14.39 8.64 -8.06
N ARG A 144 -15.30 8.41 -8.96
CA ARG A 144 -16.28 9.43 -9.40
C ARG A 144 -17.55 9.32 -8.56
N ARG A 145 -18.12 10.46 -8.25
CA ARG A 145 -19.47 10.57 -7.68
C ARG A 145 -20.54 10.30 -8.77
N ARG A 146 -21.79 10.11 -8.38
CA ARG A 146 -22.92 10.05 -9.32
C ARG A 146 -23.04 11.31 -10.19
N SER A 147 -22.60 12.47 -9.69
CA SER A 147 -22.51 13.72 -10.42
C SER A 147 -21.45 13.73 -11.53
N GLY A 148 -20.57 12.71 -11.61
CA GLY A 148 -19.41 12.65 -12.50
C GLY A 148 -18.15 13.32 -11.92
N GLU A 149 -18.24 14.04 -10.80
CA GLU A 149 -17.10 14.69 -10.16
C GLU A 149 -16.13 13.64 -9.56
N ALA A 150 -14.84 13.81 -9.82
CA ALA A 150 -13.81 12.95 -9.26
C ALA A 150 -13.48 13.33 -7.81
N LEU A 151 -13.54 12.36 -6.90
CA LEU A 151 -13.08 12.47 -5.54
C LEU A 151 -11.77 11.69 -5.38
N THR A 152 -10.69 12.39 -4.99
CA THR A 152 -9.42 11.76 -4.61
C THR A 152 -9.32 11.72 -3.10
N PHE A 153 -9.06 10.55 -2.55
CA PHE A 153 -9.04 10.29 -1.12
C PHE A 153 -7.94 9.27 -0.75
N ASN A 154 -7.68 9.14 0.52
CA ASN A 154 -6.78 8.12 1.06
C ASN A 154 -7.59 7.22 2.00
N VAL A 155 -7.10 6.00 2.22
CA VAL A 155 -7.66 5.12 3.25
C VAL A 155 -6.56 4.80 4.25
N PHE A 156 -6.77 5.19 5.52
CA PHE A 156 -5.95 4.75 6.63
C PHE A 156 -6.21 3.26 6.90
N LEU A 157 -5.14 2.52 7.15
CA LEU A 157 -5.20 1.09 7.38
C LEU A 157 -4.40 0.73 8.62
N MET A 158 -5.02 0.01 9.55
CA MET A 158 -4.35 -0.62 10.69
C MET A 158 -4.78 -2.07 10.81
N VAL A 159 -3.82 -2.98 10.95
CA VAL A 159 -4.06 -4.43 11.03
C VAL A 159 -3.37 -4.99 12.25
N LEU A 160 -4.12 -5.64 13.13
CA LEU A 160 -3.58 -6.35 14.29
C LEU A 160 -2.82 -7.61 13.84
N GLY A 161 -1.74 -7.89 14.52
CA GLY A 161 -0.81 -8.94 14.14
C GLY A 161 -1.33 -10.36 14.39
N TYR A 162 -2.09 -10.56 15.46
CA TYR A 162 -2.64 -11.87 15.84
C TYR A 162 -4.00 -12.11 15.16
N SER A 163 -5.02 -11.33 15.47
CA SER A 163 -6.38 -11.54 14.96
C SER A 163 -6.53 -11.28 13.46
N ARG A 164 -5.62 -10.51 12.86
CA ARG A 164 -5.75 -9.96 11.50
C ARG A 164 -6.94 -8.98 11.38
N ALA A 165 -7.48 -8.53 12.51
CA ALA A 165 -8.52 -7.50 12.52
C ALA A 165 -8.00 -6.23 11.87
N LYS A 166 -8.85 -5.65 11.02
CA LYS A 166 -8.54 -4.49 10.20
C LYS A 166 -9.37 -3.31 10.63
N TYR A 167 -8.74 -2.16 10.73
CA TYR A 167 -9.42 -0.87 10.78
C TYR A 167 -9.12 -0.11 9.50
N CYS A 168 -10.16 0.45 8.89
CA CYS A 168 -10.06 1.24 7.67
C CYS A 168 -10.88 2.51 7.84
N GLU A 169 -10.30 3.67 7.47
CA GLU A 169 -10.95 4.98 7.55
C GLU A 169 -10.58 5.83 6.34
N LEU A 170 -11.59 6.43 5.69
CA LEU A 170 -11.40 7.36 4.59
C LEU A 170 -10.94 8.72 5.10
N THR A 171 -9.91 9.29 4.45
CA THR A 171 -9.40 10.62 4.78
C THR A 171 -9.09 11.42 3.50
N LEU A 172 -9.16 12.74 3.60
CA LEU A 172 -8.82 13.64 2.50
C LEU A 172 -7.36 14.06 2.50
N ASP A 173 -6.67 13.94 3.63
CA ASP A 173 -5.25 14.20 3.77
C ASP A 173 -4.52 13.08 4.55
N ARG A 174 -3.22 13.25 4.74
CA ARG A 174 -2.37 12.35 5.51
C ARG A 174 -1.48 13.16 6.46
N SER A 175 -2.04 14.24 7.02
CA SER A 175 -1.35 15.05 8.02
C SER A 175 -1.04 14.24 9.27
N GLN A 176 -0.13 14.72 10.10
CA GLN A 176 0.17 14.07 11.37
C GLN A 176 -1.09 14.00 12.25
N GLU A 177 -1.89 15.05 12.24
CA GLU A 177 -3.14 15.15 12.99
C GLU A 177 -4.16 14.09 12.57
N THR A 178 -4.36 13.97 11.25
CA THR A 178 -5.22 12.95 10.66
C THR A 178 -4.74 11.54 11.03
N LEU A 179 -3.41 11.32 11.00
CA LEU A 179 -2.82 10.05 11.41
C LEU A 179 -3.14 9.74 12.89
N LEU A 180 -2.89 10.69 13.80
CA LEU A 180 -3.12 10.48 15.23
C LEU A 180 -4.61 10.21 15.54
N ARG A 181 -5.51 10.93 14.85
CA ARG A 181 -6.96 10.70 14.98
C ARG A 181 -7.37 9.32 14.48
N CYS A 182 -6.94 8.93 13.29
CA CYS A 182 -7.23 7.60 12.75
C CYS A 182 -6.69 6.49 13.65
N MET A 183 -5.53 6.70 14.29
CA MET A 183 -4.98 5.74 15.25
C MET A 183 -5.87 5.64 16.51
N CYS A 184 -6.29 6.75 17.11
CA CYS A 184 -7.21 6.73 18.26
C CYS A 184 -8.53 6.05 17.89
N ASN A 185 -9.10 6.33 16.72
CA ASN A 185 -10.31 5.68 16.23
C ASN A 185 -10.12 4.17 16.06
N ALA A 186 -8.94 3.76 15.55
CA ALA A 186 -8.59 2.34 15.43
C ALA A 186 -8.47 1.67 16.80
N PHE A 187 -7.80 2.30 17.77
CA PHE A 187 -7.68 1.77 19.13
C PHE A 187 -9.06 1.62 19.80
N ARG A 188 -9.93 2.61 19.62
CA ARG A 188 -11.33 2.52 20.08
C ARG A 188 -12.07 1.35 19.43
N TYR A 189 -11.94 1.19 18.13
CA TYR A 189 -12.57 0.09 17.39
C TYR A 189 -12.06 -1.29 17.83
N PHE A 190 -10.76 -1.44 18.04
CA PHE A 190 -10.17 -2.70 18.51
C PHE A 190 -10.43 -2.96 19.99
N GLY A 191 -10.77 -1.94 20.77
CA GLY A 191 -10.93 -2.00 22.21
C GLY A 191 -9.63 -1.83 22.96
N GLY A 192 -8.58 -1.27 22.35
CA GLY A 192 -7.30 -0.97 23.00
C GLY A 192 -6.15 -0.85 22.00
N CYS A 193 -4.97 -0.55 22.51
CA CYS A 193 -3.73 -0.35 21.78
C CYS A 193 -2.80 -1.56 21.94
N PRO A 194 -2.17 -2.09 20.88
CA PRO A 194 -1.15 -3.13 20.96
C PRO A 194 0.17 -2.59 21.51
N ALA A 195 1.05 -3.48 22.01
CA ALA A 195 2.33 -3.06 22.60
C ALA A 195 3.32 -2.44 21.58
N GLU A 196 3.27 -2.86 20.33
CA GLU A 196 4.14 -2.38 19.25
C GLU A 196 3.33 -2.05 18.01
N ILE A 197 3.72 -1.00 17.30
CA ILE A 197 3.10 -0.65 16.02
C ILE A 197 4.19 -0.39 14.98
N LEU A 198 4.10 -1.13 13.87
CA LEU A 198 5.04 -1.05 12.76
C LEU A 198 4.53 -0.05 11.71
N PHE A 199 5.37 0.93 11.40
CA PHE A 199 5.12 1.98 10.42
C PHE A 199 6.10 1.91 9.26
N ASP A 200 5.68 2.36 8.09
CA ASP A 200 6.62 2.74 7.05
C ASP A 200 7.37 4.04 7.43
N ASN A 201 8.43 4.36 6.70
CA ASN A 201 9.22 5.59 6.91
C ASN A 201 8.43 6.85 6.47
N MET A 202 7.18 6.99 6.92
CA MET A 202 6.36 8.16 6.61
C MET A 202 6.79 9.38 7.44
N ARG A 203 6.81 10.56 6.83
CA ARG A 203 7.27 11.80 7.47
C ARG A 203 6.47 12.22 8.71
N THR A 204 5.24 11.78 8.81
CA THR A 204 4.37 12.02 9.98
C THR A 204 4.79 11.21 11.21
N VAL A 205 5.56 10.16 11.03
CA VAL A 205 6.08 9.29 12.10
C VAL A 205 7.58 9.45 12.27
N ALA A 206 8.34 9.46 11.16
CA ALA A 206 9.79 9.49 11.17
C ALA A 206 10.33 10.89 10.84
N ALA A 207 11.12 11.49 11.73
CA ALA A 207 11.93 12.67 11.47
C ALA A 207 13.12 12.32 10.57
N ALA A 208 13.71 11.11 10.75
CA ALA A 208 14.67 10.52 9.84
C ALA A 208 14.30 9.06 9.56
N PRO A 209 14.29 8.62 8.29
CA PRO A 209 13.91 7.27 7.94
C PRO A 209 14.90 6.23 8.48
N ARG A 210 14.40 5.04 8.82
CA ARG A 210 15.26 3.90 9.11
C ARG A 210 15.93 3.43 7.82
N GLY A 211 17.25 3.58 7.78
CA GLY A 211 18.08 3.14 6.66
C GLY A 211 18.86 1.89 6.98
N HIS A 212 19.68 1.46 6.03
CA HIS A 212 20.59 0.31 6.21
C HIS A 212 21.67 0.56 7.29
N PHE A 213 21.97 1.83 7.57
CA PHE A 213 23.04 2.26 8.48
C PHE A 213 22.56 2.94 9.76
N GLY A 214 21.23 3.00 10.02
CA GLY A 214 20.72 3.64 11.23
C GLY A 214 19.28 3.28 11.59
N PRO A 215 18.96 3.32 12.90
CA PRO A 215 17.66 2.86 13.41
C PRO A 215 16.47 3.75 13.00
N GLY A 216 16.74 4.90 12.35
CA GLY A 216 15.75 5.94 12.12
C GLY A 216 15.50 6.80 13.38
N VAL A 217 14.83 7.91 13.19
CA VAL A 217 14.47 8.84 14.29
C VAL A 217 12.97 9.08 14.23
N ILE A 218 12.28 8.82 15.33
CA ILE A 218 10.84 9.10 15.46
C ILE A 218 10.65 10.61 15.70
N ASN A 219 9.60 11.17 15.07
CA ASN A 219 9.17 12.54 15.29
C ASN A 219 8.80 12.76 16.78
N GLU A 220 9.21 13.90 17.37
CA GLU A 220 9.00 14.18 18.79
C GLU A 220 7.51 14.15 19.21
N VAL A 221 6.63 14.78 18.42
CA VAL A 221 5.19 14.79 18.70
C VAL A 221 4.63 13.37 18.63
N PHE A 222 5.07 12.60 17.62
CA PHE A 222 4.64 11.21 17.48
C PHE A 222 5.19 10.33 18.61
N SER A 223 6.42 10.55 19.03
CA SER A 223 7.03 9.85 20.18
C SER A 223 6.27 10.12 21.50
N ALA A 224 5.87 11.37 21.73
CA ALA A 224 5.05 11.74 22.88
C ALA A 224 3.68 11.06 22.82
N PHE A 225 3.04 11.05 21.66
CA PHE A 225 1.76 10.34 21.43
C PHE A 225 1.89 8.83 21.70
N ALA A 226 2.93 8.20 21.14
CA ALA A 226 3.16 6.77 21.31
C ALA A 226 3.37 6.39 22.79
N LYS A 227 4.16 7.20 23.51
CA LYS A 227 4.39 7.04 24.95
C LYS A 227 3.10 7.19 25.74
N ASP A 228 2.28 8.17 25.39
CA ASP A 228 1.00 8.42 26.06
C ASP A 228 -0.02 7.31 25.80
N CYS A 229 -0.09 6.79 24.58
CA CYS A 229 -0.91 5.63 24.21
C CYS A 229 -0.38 4.30 24.75
N GLY A 230 0.88 4.21 25.15
CA GLY A 230 1.50 3.01 25.71
C GLY A 230 1.98 2.00 24.67
N PHE A 231 2.38 2.44 23.47
CA PHE A 231 2.96 1.55 22.43
C PHE A 231 4.37 1.98 22.01
N GLU A 232 5.15 1.01 21.53
CA GLU A 232 6.46 1.24 20.92
C GLU A 232 6.32 1.42 19.39
N PRO A 233 6.69 2.58 18.84
CA PRO A 233 6.68 2.79 17.39
C PRO A 233 7.92 2.16 16.74
N LEU A 234 7.72 1.25 15.81
CA LEU A 234 8.76 0.57 15.06
C LEU A 234 8.74 1.06 13.60
N LEU A 235 9.91 1.44 13.06
CA LEU A 235 10.04 1.78 11.65
C LEU A 235 10.47 0.56 10.84
N CYS A 236 9.81 0.34 9.70
CA CYS A 236 10.23 -0.67 8.73
C CYS A 236 11.64 -0.37 8.23
N GLU A 237 12.46 -1.40 8.09
CA GLU A 237 13.72 -1.28 7.39
C GLU A 237 13.47 -1.02 5.91
N SER A 238 14.14 0.00 5.38
CA SER A 238 14.02 0.34 3.97
C SER A 238 14.39 -0.86 3.10
N PHE A 239 13.52 -1.18 2.12
CA PHE A 239 13.70 -2.29 1.16
C PHE A 239 13.57 -3.73 1.72
N HIS A 240 13.06 -3.93 2.94
CA HIS A 240 12.69 -5.24 3.46
C HIS A 240 11.15 -5.41 3.53
N PRO A 241 10.50 -5.76 2.40
CA PRO A 241 9.04 -5.85 2.31
C PRO A 241 8.43 -6.97 3.16
N TYR A 242 9.23 -7.90 3.66
CA TYR A 242 8.75 -9.06 4.42
C TYR A 242 8.16 -8.71 5.79
N THR A 243 8.50 -7.55 6.34
CA THR A 243 8.05 -7.13 7.67
C THR A 243 6.63 -6.56 7.67
N LYS A 244 6.13 -6.04 6.54
CA LYS A 244 4.86 -5.31 6.41
C LYS A 244 3.76 -6.08 5.65
N GLY A 245 3.95 -7.36 5.39
CA GLY A 245 3.05 -8.16 4.54
C GLY A 245 1.59 -8.22 4.99
N LYS A 246 1.28 -8.00 6.28
CA LYS A 246 -0.09 -8.08 6.81
C LYS A 246 -0.95 -6.90 6.33
N VAL A 247 -0.42 -5.67 6.44
CA VAL A 247 -1.15 -4.47 6.02
C VAL A 247 -1.13 -4.26 4.50
N GLU A 248 -0.09 -4.74 3.80
CA GLU A 248 -0.07 -4.73 2.33
C GLU A 248 -1.22 -5.54 1.72
N VAL A 249 -1.57 -6.67 2.34
CA VAL A 249 -2.75 -7.44 1.94
C VAL A 249 -4.02 -6.62 2.15
N ALA A 250 -4.15 -5.92 3.28
CA ALA A 250 -5.29 -5.04 3.53
C ALA A 250 -5.37 -3.89 2.51
N ALA A 251 -4.23 -3.28 2.15
CA ALA A 251 -4.17 -2.23 1.12
C ALA A 251 -4.63 -2.73 -0.26
N LYS A 252 -4.34 -3.98 -0.61
CA LYS A 252 -4.83 -4.60 -1.85
C LYS A 252 -6.35 -4.87 -1.78
N LEU A 253 -6.88 -5.21 -0.61
CA LEU A 253 -8.32 -5.43 -0.43
C LEU A 253 -9.14 -4.13 -0.61
N MET A 254 -8.53 -2.95 -0.47
CA MET A 254 -9.19 -1.67 -0.78
C MET A 254 -9.54 -1.51 -2.27
N GLU A 255 -8.97 -2.31 -3.16
CA GLU A 255 -9.42 -2.36 -4.56
C GLU A 255 -10.88 -2.84 -4.71
N ARG A 256 -11.46 -3.46 -3.67
CA ARG A 256 -12.91 -3.77 -3.60
C ARG A 256 -13.79 -2.51 -3.56
N LEU A 257 -13.22 -1.32 -3.36
CA LEU A 257 -13.94 -0.04 -3.50
C LEU A 257 -14.13 0.39 -4.96
N ARG A 258 -13.38 -0.14 -5.92
CA ARG A 258 -13.49 0.27 -7.33
C ARG A 258 -14.87 0.08 -7.97
N PRO A 259 -15.65 -0.97 -7.66
CA PRO A 259 -17.01 -1.13 -8.18
C PRO A 259 -17.98 -0.01 -7.75
N TYR A 260 -17.63 0.75 -6.71
CA TYR A 260 -18.44 1.89 -6.25
C TYR A 260 -18.16 3.20 -7.02
N ASP A 261 -17.36 3.17 -8.10
CA ASP A 261 -17.15 4.31 -9.00
C ASP A 261 -18.49 4.70 -9.63
N GLY A 262 -18.95 5.92 -9.40
CA GLY A 262 -20.26 6.40 -9.83
C GLY A 262 -21.46 6.01 -8.95
N GLU A 263 -21.24 5.30 -7.81
CA GLU A 263 -22.32 4.77 -6.97
C GLU A 263 -22.57 5.57 -5.68
N PHE A 264 -21.73 6.52 -5.34
CA PHE A 264 -21.89 7.36 -4.15
C PHE A 264 -22.15 8.82 -4.53
N SER A 265 -22.87 9.56 -3.66
CA SER A 265 -23.20 10.97 -3.87
C SER A 265 -22.27 11.90 -3.07
N SER A 266 -21.93 11.52 -1.84
CA SER A 266 -21.09 12.32 -0.93
C SER A 266 -19.84 11.57 -0.46
N PRO A 267 -18.82 12.28 0.02
CA PRO A 267 -17.68 11.65 0.71
C PRO A 267 -18.13 10.85 1.94
N GLY A 268 -19.21 11.26 2.62
CA GLY A 268 -19.82 10.55 3.75
C GLY A 268 -20.38 9.19 3.34
N ASP A 269 -21.06 9.08 2.18
CA ASP A 269 -21.55 7.81 1.65
C ASP A 269 -20.39 6.86 1.38
N LEU A 270 -19.32 7.39 0.77
CA LEU A 270 -18.13 6.59 0.51
C LEU A 270 -17.43 6.17 1.81
N ALA A 271 -17.38 7.03 2.83
CA ALA A 271 -16.83 6.69 4.14
C ALA A 271 -17.64 5.57 4.81
N SER A 272 -18.98 5.63 4.68
CA SER A 272 -19.87 4.55 5.13
C SER A 272 -19.61 3.25 4.39
N THR A 273 -19.36 3.31 3.07
CA THR A 273 -18.97 2.16 2.25
C THR A 273 -17.63 1.57 2.70
N VAL A 274 -16.63 2.41 3.01
CA VAL A 274 -15.33 1.96 3.56
C VAL A 274 -15.52 1.27 4.92
N SER A 275 -16.40 1.79 5.77
CA SER A 275 -16.72 1.19 7.06
C SER A 275 -17.42 -0.16 6.91
N ALA A 276 -18.40 -0.27 6.00
CA ALA A 276 -19.06 -1.53 5.69
C ALA A 276 -18.07 -2.57 5.15
N LEU A 277 -17.19 -2.17 4.20
CA LEU A 277 -16.14 -3.04 3.68
C LEU A 277 -15.19 -3.53 4.78
N ARG A 278 -14.81 -2.68 5.73
CA ARG A 278 -14.02 -3.07 6.91
C ARG A 278 -14.71 -4.17 7.71
N ASP A 279 -16.01 -4.02 7.96
CA ASP A 279 -16.77 -4.95 8.76
C ASP A 279 -16.95 -6.28 8.02
N ASP A 280 -17.21 -6.27 6.73
CA ASP A 280 -17.22 -7.46 5.87
C ASP A 280 -15.87 -8.19 5.91
N LEU A 281 -14.75 -7.46 5.73
CA LEU A 281 -13.40 -8.03 5.78
C LEU A 281 -13.02 -8.62 7.14
N ASN A 282 -13.67 -8.19 8.21
CA ASN A 282 -13.47 -8.74 9.57
C ASN A 282 -14.42 -9.92 9.85
N ALA A 283 -15.54 -10.01 9.14
CA ALA A 283 -16.48 -11.13 9.22
C ALA A 283 -16.08 -12.31 8.29
N GLU A 284 -15.40 -12.03 7.18
CA GLU A 284 -14.91 -13.04 6.23
C GLU A 284 -13.75 -13.86 6.84
N PRO A 285 -13.68 -15.20 6.66
CA PRO A 285 -12.52 -15.99 7.06
C PRO A 285 -11.23 -15.49 6.42
N CYS A 286 -10.23 -15.18 7.24
CA CYS A 286 -8.92 -14.75 6.77
C CYS A 286 -8.09 -15.95 6.30
N GLN A 287 -7.53 -15.89 5.10
CA GLN A 287 -6.72 -16.98 4.54
C GLN A 287 -5.52 -17.37 5.44
N ALA A 288 -4.97 -16.43 6.20
CA ALA A 288 -3.81 -16.70 7.07
C ALA A 288 -4.17 -17.48 8.33
N THR A 289 -5.38 -17.27 8.89
CA THR A 289 -5.81 -17.87 10.16
C THR A 289 -6.89 -18.94 9.97
N GLY A 290 -7.52 -18.99 8.79
CA GLY A 290 -8.67 -19.86 8.51
C GLY A 290 -9.95 -19.44 9.25
N ARG A 291 -9.93 -18.33 10.02
CA ARG A 291 -11.03 -17.85 10.87
C ARG A 291 -11.35 -16.39 10.60
N PRO A 292 -12.58 -15.95 10.87
CA PRO A 292 -12.92 -14.53 10.83
C PRO A 292 -12.07 -13.71 11.82
N PRO A 293 -11.47 -12.57 11.38
CA PRO A 293 -10.74 -11.69 12.27
C PRO A 293 -11.53 -11.23 13.50
N ALA A 294 -12.84 -11.00 13.36
CA ALA A 294 -13.71 -10.58 14.47
C ALA A 294 -13.76 -11.58 15.63
N GLU A 295 -13.73 -12.89 15.33
CA GLU A 295 -13.71 -13.93 16.38
C GLU A 295 -12.38 -13.92 17.16
N LEU A 296 -11.27 -13.73 16.44
CA LEU A 296 -9.94 -13.68 17.05
C LEU A 296 -9.73 -12.36 17.81
N LEU A 297 -10.31 -11.26 17.33
CA LEU A 297 -10.27 -9.96 17.99
C LEU A 297 -10.94 -10.04 19.38
N ALA A 298 -12.04 -10.77 19.50
CA ALA A 298 -12.71 -10.97 20.80
C ALA A 298 -11.76 -11.56 21.86
N LYS A 299 -10.82 -12.43 21.45
CA LYS A 299 -9.78 -12.97 22.34
C LYS A 299 -8.59 -12.05 22.52
N GLU A 300 -8.28 -11.22 21.51
CA GLU A 300 -7.13 -10.30 21.54
C GLU A 300 -7.40 -9.07 22.40
N LYS A 301 -8.67 -8.64 22.55
CA LYS A 301 -9.06 -7.46 23.32
C LYS A 301 -8.52 -7.42 24.76
N ASP A 302 -8.48 -8.56 25.44
CA ASP A 302 -8.01 -8.66 26.82
C ASP A 302 -6.49 -8.43 26.94
N HIS A 303 -5.78 -8.46 25.83
CA HIS A 303 -4.33 -8.24 25.74
C HIS A 303 -3.96 -6.86 25.19
N LEU A 304 -4.95 -6.02 24.85
CA LEU A 304 -4.72 -4.66 24.36
C LEU A 304 -4.72 -3.69 25.55
N HIS A 305 -3.84 -2.69 25.47
CA HIS A 305 -3.76 -1.65 26.48
C HIS A 305 -4.95 -0.70 26.35
N GLN A 306 -5.71 -0.55 27.45
CA GLN A 306 -6.92 0.28 27.51
C GLN A 306 -6.58 1.69 27.97
N ARG A 307 -7.23 2.69 27.40
CA ARG A 307 -7.10 4.09 27.78
C ARG A 307 -8.34 4.89 27.38
N GLU A 308 -8.51 6.08 27.96
CA GLU A 308 -9.51 7.07 27.56
C GLU A 308 -9.03 7.80 26.30
N TRP A 309 -9.46 7.31 25.14
CA TRP A 309 -8.99 7.79 23.83
C TRP A 309 -9.45 9.20 23.51
N GLU A 310 -10.55 9.67 24.11
CA GLU A 310 -11.05 11.04 24.03
C GLU A 310 -10.07 12.04 24.61
N GLU A 311 -9.47 11.74 25.76
CA GLU A 311 -8.48 12.60 26.40
C GLU A 311 -7.20 12.71 25.53
N VAL A 312 -6.77 11.59 24.94
CA VAL A 312 -5.63 11.56 24.02
C VAL A 312 -5.92 12.40 22.78
N LEU A 313 -7.12 12.27 22.18
CA LEU A 313 -7.55 13.08 21.04
C LEU A 313 -7.55 14.58 21.38
N MET A 314 -8.16 14.94 22.51
CA MET A 314 -8.21 16.33 22.99
C MET A 314 -6.80 16.90 23.17
N TYR A 315 -5.89 16.13 23.73
CA TYR A 315 -4.53 16.58 23.98
C TYR A 315 -3.71 16.74 22.70
N PHE A 316 -3.76 15.81 21.75
CA PHE A 316 -2.92 15.78 20.56
C PHE A 316 -3.58 16.36 19.33
N CYS A 317 -4.90 16.26 19.17
CA CYS A 317 -5.63 16.66 17.97
C CYS A 317 -6.43 17.95 18.13
N ASP A 318 -6.98 18.27 19.30
CA ASP A 318 -7.87 19.41 19.50
C ASP A 318 -7.18 20.64 20.09
N ARG A 319 -5.87 20.66 20.13
CA ARG A 319 -5.10 21.84 20.55
C ARG A 319 -5.25 22.99 19.56
N PRO A 320 -5.25 24.25 20.06
CA PRO A 320 -5.13 25.42 19.19
C PRO A 320 -3.88 25.32 18.32
N ARG A 321 -4.01 25.56 17.03
CA ARG A 321 -2.94 25.38 16.05
C ARG A 321 -2.75 26.61 15.21
N VAL A 322 -1.49 26.95 14.93
CA VAL A 322 -1.17 28.03 14.02
C VAL A 322 -1.27 27.53 12.58
N ARG A 323 -1.99 28.26 11.74
CA ARG A 323 -2.15 28.01 10.31
C ARG A 323 -1.90 29.30 9.54
N LYS A 324 -1.22 29.18 8.40
CA LYS A 324 -1.06 30.31 7.48
C LYS A 324 -2.26 30.38 6.56
N VAL A 325 -2.88 31.54 6.45
CA VAL A 325 -3.98 31.78 5.51
C VAL A 325 -3.43 31.77 4.09
N SER A 326 -3.97 30.88 3.26
CA SER A 326 -3.56 30.69 1.87
C SER A 326 -4.04 31.83 0.96
N ARG A 327 -3.55 31.85 -0.30
CA ARG A 327 -3.91 32.88 -1.29
C ARG A 327 -5.39 32.83 -1.70
N ASP A 328 -6.05 31.70 -1.53
CA ASP A 328 -7.47 31.48 -1.74
C ASP A 328 -8.32 31.85 -0.52
N SER A 329 -7.73 32.60 0.42
CA SER A 329 -8.40 33.10 1.64
C SER A 329 -8.95 31.99 2.53
N CYS A 330 -8.22 30.88 2.64
CA CYS A 330 -8.62 29.73 3.42
C CYS A 330 -7.50 29.25 4.38
N VAL A 331 -7.91 28.57 5.43
CA VAL A 331 -7.06 27.70 6.24
C VAL A 331 -7.46 26.26 6.02
N SER A 332 -6.48 25.34 6.05
CA SER A 332 -6.76 23.91 5.97
C SER A 332 -6.83 23.33 7.37
N PHE A 333 -7.89 22.57 7.63
CA PHE A 333 -8.07 21.79 8.83
C PHE A 333 -8.64 20.42 8.42
N GLU A 334 -7.92 19.34 8.73
CA GLU A 334 -8.29 17.95 8.40
C GLU A 334 -8.62 17.68 6.93
N GLY A 335 -7.87 18.31 6.03
CA GLY A 335 -8.08 18.16 4.60
C GLY A 335 -9.20 19.05 4.02
N VAL A 336 -9.99 19.68 4.88
CA VAL A 336 -11.05 20.62 4.49
C VAL A 336 -10.50 22.05 4.51
N LYS A 337 -10.90 22.87 3.52
CA LYS A 337 -10.57 24.30 3.48
C LYS A 337 -11.69 25.12 4.10
N TYR A 338 -11.35 26.00 5.04
CA TYR A 338 -12.29 26.90 5.71
C TYR A 338 -11.93 28.34 5.39
N SER A 339 -12.92 29.13 4.93
CA SER A 339 -12.68 30.51 4.57
C SER A 339 -12.28 31.38 5.74
N VAL A 340 -11.48 32.40 5.47
CA VAL A 340 -11.05 33.44 6.42
C VAL A 340 -11.14 34.78 5.70
N PRO A 341 -11.49 35.89 6.36
CA PRO A 341 -11.55 37.20 5.70
C PRO A 341 -10.27 37.52 4.91
N PRO A 342 -10.36 38.01 3.66
CA PRO A 342 -9.20 38.22 2.76
C PRO A 342 -8.09 39.09 3.31
N LYS A 343 -8.39 39.97 4.24
CA LYS A 343 -7.38 40.82 4.92
C LYS A 343 -6.32 40.05 5.70
N TYR A 344 -6.57 38.76 5.99
CA TYR A 344 -5.63 37.88 6.69
C TYR A 344 -4.80 36.99 5.75
N VAL A 345 -4.97 37.08 4.44
CA VAL A 345 -4.17 36.30 3.47
C VAL A 345 -2.67 36.49 3.73
N GLY A 346 -1.95 35.39 3.83
CA GLY A 346 -0.51 35.35 4.11
C GLY A 346 -0.14 35.50 5.59
N ARG A 347 -1.09 35.81 6.47
CA ARG A 347 -0.89 35.90 7.92
C ARG A 347 -1.07 34.53 8.60
N GLU A 348 -0.51 34.41 9.77
CA GLU A 348 -0.74 33.27 10.65
C GLU A 348 -1.95 33.50 11.54
N VAL A 349 -2.83 32.54 11.61
CA VAL A 349 -4.01 32.53 12.48
C VAL A 349 -4.00 31.26 13.34
N THR A 350 -4.61 31.31 14.50
CA THR A 350 -4.78 30.16 15.37
C THR A 350 -6.14 29.54 15.09
N VAL A 351 -6.20 28.24 14.84
CA VAL A 351 -7.44 27.47 14.69
C VAL A 351 -7.64 26.53 15.87
N LYS A 352 -8.87 26.39 16.33
CA LYS A 352 -9.27 25.48 17.40
C LYS A 352 -10.59 24.83 17.04
N ALA A 353 -10.61 23.50 17.06
CA ALA A 353 -11.85 22.73 16.95
C ALA A 353 -12.46 22.54 18.36
N ALA A 354 -13.71 22.84 18.51
CA ALA A 354 -14.48 22.59 19.73
C ALA A 354 -15.97 22.59 19.41
N ASP A 355 -16.75 21.78 20.11
CA ASP A 355 -18.21 21.75 20.04
C ASP A 355 -18.77 21.65 18.60
N GLY A 356 -18.11 20.85 17.73
CA GLY A 356 -18.53 20.69 16.34
C GLY A 356 -18.21 21.89 15.44
N CYS A 357 -17.44 22.86 15.91
CA CYS A 357 -17.08 24.07 15.19
C CYS A 357 -15.57 24.26 15.10
N LEU A 358 -15.12 24.87 14.00
CA LEU A 358 -13.75 25.37 13.81
C LEU A 358 -13.72 26.88 14.08
N TYR A 359 -13.07 27.25 15.15
CA TYR A 359 -12.84 28.66 15.52
C TYR A 359 -11.50 29.14 14.97
N VAL A 360 -11.50 30.28 14.30
CA VAL A 360 -10.31 30.91 13.76
C VAL A 360 -10.04 32.20 14.51
N PHE A 361 -8.83 32.37 15.05
CA PHE A 361 -8.39 33.52 15.82
C PHE A 361 -7.19 34.21 15.17
N TYR A 362 -7.18 35.52 15.23
CA TYR A 362 -6.00 36.36 14.92
C TYR A 362 -5.71 37.25 16.11
N ASN A 363 -4.48 37.13 16.69
CA ASN A 363 -4.10 37.85 17.91
C ASN A 363 -5.16 37.77 19.02
N SER A 364 -5.63 36.57 19.34
CA SER A 364 -6.65 36.26 20.33
C SER A 364 -8.07 36.77 20.03
N ALA A 365 -8.30 37.51 18.95
CA ALA A 365 -9.63 37.88 18.49
C ALA A 365 -10.20 36.81 17.55
N MET A 366 -11.42 36.34 17.83
CA MET A 366 -12.11 35.43 16.93
C MET A 366 -12.48 36.16 15.64
N VAL A 367 -11.98 35.65 14.52
CA VAL A 367 -12.22 36.25 13.19
C VAL A 367 -13.24 35.49 12.36
N ARG A 368 -13.39 34.19 12.65
CA ARG A 368 -14.37 33.32 11.99
C ARG A 368 -14.71 32.10 12.84
N CYS A 369 -15.93 31.59 12.71
CA CYS A 369 -16.38 30.31 13.21
C CYS A 369 -17.09 29.57 12.07
N HIS A 370 -16.75 28.30 11.86
CA HIS A 370 -17.40 27.42 10.88
C HIS A 370 -17.89 26.17 11.56
N GLU A 371 -18.98 25.61 11.07
CA GLU A 371 -19.37 24.24 11.39
C GLU A 371 -18.30 23.27 10.83
N LEU A 372 -17.86 22.29 11.62
CA LEU A 372 -16.99 21.24 11.16
C LEU A 372 -17.77 20.30 10.23
N LEU A 373 -17.47 20.35 8.94
CA LEU A 373 -18.02 19.43 7.95
C LEU A 373 -16.92 18.47 7.50
N PRO A 374 -16.75 17.34 8.20
CA PRO A 374 -15.76 16.35 7.84
C PRO A 374 -16.03 15.85 6.42
N LEU A 375 -14.95 15.68 5.65
CA LEU A 375 -14.99 15.21 4.26
C LEU A 375 -15.57 16.22 3.24
N ALA A 376 -15.92 17.44 3.65
CA ALA A 376 -16.22 18.51 2.71
C ALA A 376 -14.95 18.92 1.94
N ARG A 377 -15.10 19.42 0.71
CA ARG A 377 -13.98 19.97 -0.04
C ARG A 377 -13.53 21.32 0.49
N ALA A 378 -14.50 22.17 0.76
CA ALA A 378 -14.29 23.48 1.36
C ALA A 378 -15.58 24.00 2.00
N VAL A 379 -15.42 24.83 3.04
CA VAL A 379 -16.52 25.53 3.73
C VAL A 379 -16.25 27.03 3.64
N PHE A 380 -17.18 27.75 3.04
CA PHE A 380 -17.07 29.20 2.84
C PHE A 380 -18.15 29.93 3.64
N ALA A 381 -17.71 30.94 4.42
CA ALA A 381 -18.64 31.96 4.90
C ALA A 381 -18.96 32.92 3.73
N ARG A 382 -20.24 33.27 3.58
CA ARG A 382 -20.71 34.12 2.49
C ARG A 382 -19.95 35.45 2.45
N GLU A 383 -19.75 36.06 3.60
CA GLU A 383 -19.08 37.37 3.73
C GLU A 383 -17.61 37.31 3.26
N ASP A 384 -16.91 36.19 3.55
CA ASP A 384 -15.52 36.03 3.11
C ASP A 384 -15.44 35.87 1.60
N TYR A 385 -16.40 35.12 1.03
CA TYR A 385 -16.48 34.90 -0.41
C TYR A 385 -16.74 36.21 -1.16
N GLU A 386 -17.75 36.97 -0.72
CA GLU A 386 -18.09 38.30 -1.29
C GLU A 386 -16.92 39.27 -1.15
N ALA A 387 -16.24 39.32 0.03
CA ALA A 387 -15.08 40.17 0.25
C ALA A 387 -13.90 39.76 -0.65
N ALA A 388 -13.70 38.49 -0.91
CA ALA A 388 -12.67 37.99 -1.82
C ALA A 388 -12.96 38.40 -3.27
N MET A 389 -14.22 38.31 -3.71
CA MET A 389 -14.65 38.76 -5.04
C MET A 389 -14.42 40.26 -5.23
N ARG A 390 -14.82 41.11 -4.26
CA ARG A 390 -14.60 42.55 -4.28
C ARG A 390 -13.12 42.94 -4.37
N SER A 391 -12.25 42.11 -3.80
CA SER A 391 -10.81 42.43 -3.72
C SER A 391 -10.06 42.28 -5.05
N LYS A 392 -10.50 41.42 -5.96
CA LYS A 392 -9.75 41.05 -7.18
C LYS A 392 -10.59 41.03 -8.47
N ALA A 393 -11.61 40.18 -8.53
CA ALA A 393 -12.27 39.84 -9.76
C ALA A 393 -13.37 40.84 -10.17
N PHE A 394 -14.05 41.49 -9.20
CA PHE A 394 -15.22 42.33 -9.40
C PHE A 394 -15.04 43.70 -8.75
N ARG A 395 -13.81 44.24 -8.82
CA ARG A 395 -13.52 45.56 -8.28
C ARG A 395 -14.28 46.65 -9.01
N GLY A 396 -15.28 47.25 -8.33
CA GLY A 396 -16.16 48.26 -8.90
C GLY A 396 -17.49 47.74 -9.45
N SER A 397 -17.78 46.44 -9.34
CA SER A 397 -19.12 45.93 -9.66
C SER A 397 -20.16 46.30 -8.62
N PRO A 398 -21.44 46.50 -9.00
CA PRO A 398 -22.54 46.72 -8.06
C PRO A 398 -22.67 45.57 -7.04
N ASP A 399 -23.12 45.92 -5.84
CA ASP A 399 -23.21 44.94 -4.74
C ASP A 399 -24.21 43.81 -5.01
N ASP A 400 -25.32 44.10 -5.66
CA ASP A 400 -26.36 43.14 -6.04
C ASP A 400 -25.82 42.07 -7.03
N VAL A 401 -24.93 42.47 -7.94
CA VAL A 401 -24.26 41.53 -8.87
C VAL A 401 -23.34 40.59 -8.12
N ILE A 402 -22.53 41.12 -7.19
CA ILE A 402 -21.60 40.33 -6.38
C ILE A 402 -22.35 39.36 -5.48
N GLU A 403 -23.43 39.81 -4.84
CA GLU A 403 -24.29 38.97 -4.01
C GLU A 403 -24.97 37.85 -4.80
N GLY A 404 -25.49 38.17 -6.00
CA GLY A 404 -26.10 37.18 -6.87
C GLY A 404 -25.16 36.07 -7.31
N ILE A 405 -23.93 36.45 -7.72
CA ILE A 405 -22.90 35.49 -8.12
C ILE A 405 -22.41 34.67 -6.91
N ALA A 406 -22.20 35.33 -5.75
CA ALA A 406 -21.79 34.67 -4.54
C ALA A 406 -22.81 33.60 -4.09
N LYS A 407 -24.09 33.98 -4.10
CA LYS A 407 -25.19 33.07 -3.75
C LYS A 407 -25.26 31.84 -4.67
N SER A 408 -25.12 32.03 -5.98
CA SER A 408 -25.12 30.93 -6.95
C SER A 408 -23.94 30.00 -6.78
N ASN A 409 -22.73 30.56 -6.60
CA ASN A 409 -21.53 29.76 -6.45
C ASN A 409 -21.47 29.02 -5.09
N LEU A 410 -21.90 29.68 -3.99
CA LEU A 410 -21.97 29.05 -2.67
C LEU A 410 -23.01 27.92 -2.63
N ALA A 411 -24.16 28.10 -3.29
CA ALA A 411 -25.15 27.02 -3.42
C ALA A 411 -24.54 25.79 -4.12
N ALA A 412 -23.73 26.00 -5.17
CA ALA A 412 -23.01 24.92 -5.83
C ALA A 412 -21.94 24.27 -4.90
N TYR A 413 -21.25 25.06 -4.08
CA TYR A 413 -20.32 24.52 -3.08
C TYR A 413 -21.04 23.78 -1.94
N ASP A 414 -22.20 24.28 -1.49
CA ASP A 414 -23.03 23.62 -0.47
C ASP A 414 -23.64 22.32 -0.98
N GLU A 415 -24.08 22.28 -2.23
CA GLU A 415 -24.50 21.03 -2.89
C GLU A 415 -23.35 20.04 -2.99
N ILE A 416 -22.16 20.47 -3.37
CA ILE A 416 -20.95 19.64 -3.47
C ILE A 416 -20.45 19.21 -2.07
N GLY A 417 -20.66 20.02 -1.04
CA GLY A 417 -20.22 19.75 0.34
C GLY A 417 -21.19 18.91 1.18
N ARG A 418 -22.48 18.94 0.86
CA ARG A 418 -23.54 18.17 1.55
C ARG A 418 -23.95 16.89 0.80
N MET A 419 -23.50 16.73 -0.44
CA MET A 419 -23.70 15.52 -1.25
C MET A 419 -22.65 14.43 -0.91
#